data_267088d406def2e8a6c86fe33911f2b1
#
_entry.id   267088d406def2e8a6c86fe33911f2b1
#
_cell.length_a   1.000
_cell.length_b   1.000
_cell.length_c   1.000
_cell.angle_alpha   90.00
_cell.angle_beta   90.00
_cell.angle_gamma   90.00
#
_symmetry.space_group_name_H-M   'P 1'
#
loop_
_entity.id
_entity.type
_entity.pdbx_description
1 polymer ?
#
loop_
_entity_poly.entity_id
_entity_poly.type
_entity_poly.pdbx_seq_one_letter_code
_entity_poly.pdbx_strand_id
1 'polypeptide(L)'
;MEATIGGEQMRLLWQKALWLPVHRTLVAGDLHFGKVNHFRKAGIAVPSGANEKNTENLIDIINQNRPERVVFLGDLFHSHYNEEWQVLGQVLQNFPNTQFELVRGNHDILSLRQYEKHRIEVHENGLKIGALFLTHEPTAMEEGQGYNLAGHLHPGVRLYGKGRQALTFPCFYFADQQGLLPAFGSFTGLALINPKKSDRVYVVAGDQVKQVN
;
A
#
# COMPACT_ATOMS: atom_id res chain seq x y z
N MET A 1 4.27 -11.21 -9.55
CA MET A 1 5.75 -11.27 -9.74
C MET A 1 6.39 -11.68 -8.43
N GLU A 2 7.18 -12.75 -8.41
CA GLU A 2 7.92 -13.17 -7.21
C GLU A 2 9.24 -12.39 -7.09
N ALA A 3 9.64 -12.05 -5.87
CA ALA A 3 10.90 -11.38 -5.57
C ALA A 3 11.41 -11.77 -4.17
N THR A 4 12.73 -11.69 -3.96
CA THR A 4 13.34 -11.80 -2.62
C THR A 4 13.96 -10.45 -2.27
N ILE A 5 13.46 -9.80 -1.22
CA ILE A 5 13.80 -8.45 -0.79
C ILE A 5 14.10 -8.47 0.70
N GLY A 6 15.24 -7.90 1.12
CA GLY A 6 15.61 -7.86 2.53
C GLY A 6 15.66 -9.25 3.21
N GLY A 7 15.94 -10.30 2.44
CA GLY A 7 15.93 -11.67 2.93
C GLY A 7 14.57 -12.37 2.93
N GLU A 8 13.48 -11.67 2.63
CA GLU A 8 12.13 -12.22 2.65
C GLU A 8 11.61 -12.51 1.23
N GLN A 9 10.98 -13.67 1.06
CA GLN A 9 10.27 -14.00 -0.18
C GLN A 9 8.93 -13.29 -0.20
N MET A 10 8.61 -12.63 -1.32
CA MET A 10 7.36 -11.90 -1.49
C MET A 10 6.83 -12.00 -2.91
N ARG A 11 5.51 -11.87 -3.04
CA ARG A 11 4.83 -11.70 -4.31
C ARG A 11 4.31 -10.28 -4.45
N LEU A 12 4.76 -9.58 -5.50
CA LEU A 12 4.27 -8.26 -5.87
C LEU A 12 2.98 -8.42 -6.67
N LEU A 13 1.89 -7.87 -6.17
CA LEU A 13 0.56 -7.96 -6.77
C LEU A 13 0.28 -6.73 -7.63
N TRP A 14 -0.40 -6.92 -8.77
CA TRP A 14 -0.75 -5.80 -9.65
C TRP A 14 -1.76 -4.83 -9.01
N GLN A 15 -2.50 -5.28 -8.00
CA GLN A 15 -3.34 -4.43 -7.17
C GLN A 15 -2.53 -3.52 -6.23
N LYS A 16 -1.20 -3.47 -6.41
CA LYS A 16 -0.27 -2.62 -5.65
C LYS A 16 -0.17 -3.00 -4.17
N ALA A 17 -0.15 -4.29 -3.90
CA ALA A 17 0.05 -4.88 -2.59
C ALA A 17 1.17 -5.92 -2.62
N LEU A 18 1.71 -6.27 -1.46
CA LEU A 18 2.68 -7.35 -1.26
C LEU A 18 2.00 -8.52 -0.56
N TRP A 19 2.29 -9.72 -1.03
CA TRP A 19 1.99 -10.95 -0.33
C TRP A 19 3.28 -11.57 0.22
N LEU A 20 3.34 -11.82 1.53
CA LEU A 20 4.44 -12.48 2.25
C LEU A 20 4.01 -13.90 2.61
N PRO A 21 4.31 -14.90 1.77
CA PRO A 21 3.74 -16.25 1.91
C PRO A 21 4.17 -16.96 3.20
N VAL A 22 5.43 -16.79 3.62
CA VAL A 22 5.97 -17.39 4.85
C VAL A 22 5.24 -16.87 6.09
N HIS A 23 4.88 -15.59 6.09
CA HIS A 23 4.19 -14.92 7.19
C HIS A 23 2.66 -14.88 7.02
N ARG A 24 2.12 -15.45 5.93
CA ARG A 24 0.70 -15.40 5.56
C ARG A 24 0.13 -13.99 5.70
N THR A 25 0.93 -12.98 5.35
CA THR A 25 0.63 -11.56 5.55
C THR A 25 0.51 -10.83 4.23
N LEU A 26 -0.56 -10.07 4.08
CA LEU A 26 -0.78 -9.11 3.00
C LEU A 26 -0.38 -7.72 3.49
N VAL A 27 0.36 -6.96 2.67
CA VAL A 27 0.79 -5.60 3.00
C VAL A 27 0.36 -4.65 1.89
N ALA A 28 -0.32 -3.56 2.24
CA ALA A 28 -0.75 -2.52 1.30
C ALA A 28 -0.63 -1.14 1.96
N GLY A 29 -0.13 -0.14 1.25
CA GLY A 29 0.00 1.22 1.75
C GLY A 29 -0.91 2.20 1.03
N ASP A 30 -1.23 3.32 1.67
CA ASP A 30 -1.84 4.50 1.05
C ASP A 30 -3.17 4.17 0.32
N LEU A 31 -4.07 3.51 1.02
CA LEU A 31 -5.38 3.13 0.46
C LEU A 31 -6.27 4.37 0.25
N HIS A 32 -6.15 5.36 1.13
CA HIS A 32 -6.85 6.63 1.08
C HIS A 32 -8.37 6.48 0.88
N PHE A 33 -9.01 5.55 1.56
CA PHE A 33 -10.46 5.52 1.61
C PHE A 33 -10.99 6.86 2.11
N GLY A 34 -12.15 7.32 1.60
CA GLY A 34 -12.70 8.62 1.95
C GLY A 34 -12.22 9.79 1.09
N LYS A 35 -11.12 9.65 0.35
CA LYS A 35 -10.53 10.73 -0.47
C LYS A 35 -11.46 11.19 -1.61
N VAL A 36 -12.20 10.29 -2.21
CA VAL A 36 -13.16 10.60 -3.28
C VAL A 36 -14.26 11.55 -2.79
N ASN A 37 -14.82 11.27 -1.61
CA ASN A 37 -15.81 12.16 -1.01
C ASN A 37 -15.22 13.52 -0.60
N HIS A 38 -13.97 13.55 -0.15
CA HIS A 38 -13.27 14.80 0.14
C HIS A 38 -13.17 15.69 -1.11
N PHE A 39 -12.72 15.13 -2.24
CA PHE A 39 -12.63 15.86 -3.50
C PHE A 39 -13.99 16.32 -4.03
N ARG A 40 -15.03 15.48 -3.96
CA ARG A 40 -16.38 15.86 -4.36
C ARG A 40 -16.93 17.03 -3.53
N LYS A 41 -16.71 17.02 -2.21
CA LYS A 41 -17.08 18.15 -1.33
C LYS A 41 -16.32 19.43 -1.67
N ALA A 42 -15.10 19.32 -2.17
CA ALA A 42 -14.30 20.45 -2.67
C ALA A 42 -14.65 20.88 -4.11
N GLY A 43 -15.70 20.31 -4.71
CA GLY A 43 -16.16 20.65 -6.07
C GLY A 43 -15.30 20.05 -7.20
N ILE A 44 -14.41 19.10 -6.89
CA ILE A 44 -13.54 18.44 -7.88
C ILE A 44 -14.28 17.22 -8.43
N ALA A 45 -14.41 17.14 -9.76
CA ALA A 45 -15.04 16.01 -10.43
C ALA A 45 -14.13 14.76 -10.30
N VAL A 46 -14.64 13.73 -9.62
CA VAL A 46 -13.98 12.42 -9.52
C VAL A 46 -14.88 11.37 -10.15
N PRO A 47 -14.36 10.48 -11.02
CA PRO A 47 -15.15 9.42 -11.64
C PRO A 47 -15.94 8.61 -10.60
N SER A 48 -17.18 8.25 -10.93
CA SER A 48 -17.95 7.29 -10.14
C SER A 48 -17.24 5.93 -10.18
N GLY A 49 -17.26 5.18 -9.07
CA GLY A 49 -16.68 3.84 -9.03
C GLY A 49 -15.23 3.74 -8.54
N ALA A 50 -14.58 4.85 -8.20
CA ALA A 50 -13.19 4.81 -7.75
C ALA A 50 -13.01 4.15 -6.38
N ASN A 51 -13.91 4.42 -5.45
CA ASN A 51 -13.89 3.80 -4.13
C ASN A 51 -14.32 2.34 -4.21
N GLU A 52 -15.31 2.05 -5.04
CA GLU A 52 -15.78 0.70 -5.31
C GLU A 52 -14.62 -0.17 -5.80
N LYS A 53 -13.84 0.32 -6.76
CA LYS A 53 -12.68 -0.42 -7.30
C LYS A 53 -11.60 -0.68 -6.26
N ASN A 54 -11.30 0.25 -5.36
CA ASN A 54 -10.34 0.03 -4.28
C ASN A 54 -10.85 -1.04 -3.30
N THR A 55 -12.14 -0.99 -2.99
CA THR A 55 -12.80 -1.97 -2.12
C THR A 55 -12.82 -3.35 -2.76
N GLU A 56 -13.19 -3.45 -4.03
CA GLU A 56 -13.19 -4.70 -4.82
C GLU A 56 -11.78 -5.30 -4.86
N ASN A 57 -10.76 -4.50 -5.20
CA ASN A 57 -9.38 -4.95 -5.19
C ASN A 57 -8.93 -5.50 -3.83
N LEU A 58 -9.31 -4.84 -2.72
CA LEU A 58 -8.99 -5.32 -1.38
C LEU A 58 -9.66 -6.65 -1.07
N ILE A 59 -10.95 -6.78 -1.38
CA ILE A 59 -11.71 -8.02 -1.22
C ILE A 59 -11.08 -9.14 -2.04
N ASP A 60 -10.76 -8.88 -3.30
CA ASP A 60 -10.18 -9.85 -4.21
C ASP A 60 -8.84 -10.38 -3.72
N ILE A 61 -7.91 -9.50 -3.30
CA ILE A 61 -6.59 -9.94 -2.83
C ILE A 61 -6.66 -10.72 -1.52
N ILE A 62 -7.62 -10.39 -0.63
CA ILE A 62 -7.85 -11.15 0.60
C ILE A 62 -8.42 -12.53 0.27
N ASN A 63 -9.42 -12.62 -0.62
CA ASN A 63 -10.01 -13.90 -1.02
C ASN A 63 -9.01 -14.81 -1.73
N GLN A 64 -8.17 -14.26 -2.61
CA GLN A 64 -7.19 -15.02 -3.40
C GLN A 64 -6.05 -15.56 -2.55
N ASN A 65 -5.54 -14.77 -1.60
CA ASN A 65 -4.36 -15.13 -0.81
C ASN A 65 -4.71 -15.72 0.56
N ARG A 66 -5.93 -15.51 1.06
CA ARG A 66 -6.42 -15.98 2.38
C ARG A 66 -5.42 -15.65 3.50
N PRO A 67 -5.06 -14.38 3.68
CA PRO A 67 -4.08 -13.98 4.67
C PRO A 67 -4.59 -14.22 6.09
N GLU A 68 -3.69 -14.57 7.00
CA GLU A 68 -3.94 -14.52 8.44
C GLU A 68 -3.87 -13.08 8.95
N ARG A 69 -3.06 -12.24 8.28
CA ARG A 69 -2.85 -10.82 8.63
C ARG A 69 -2.91 -9.94 7.38
N VAL A 70 -3.53 -8.78 7.53
CA VAL A 70 -3.45 -7.67 6.57
C VAL A 70 -2.88 -6.47 7.29
N VAL A 71 -1.75 -5.96 6.81
CA VAL A 71 -1.09 -4.77 7.36
C VAL A 71 -1.25 -3.60 6.39
N PHE A 72 -1.86 -2.54 6.87
CA PHE A 72 -1.96 -1.27 6.17
C PHE A 72 -0.77 -0.39 6.56
N LEU A 73 0.03 0.05 5.58
CA LEU A 73 1.18 0.94 5.80
C LEU A 73 0.78 2.42 5.75
N GLY A 74 -0.11 2.79 6.65
CA GLY A 74 -0.58 4.16 6.81
C GLY A 74 -1.50 4.66 5.71
N ASP A 75 -2.05 5.83 5.98
CA ASP A 75 -2.98 6.53 5.11
C ASP A 75 -4.13 5.62 4.62
N LEU A 76 -4.63 4.81 5.56
CA LEU A 76 -5.77 3.94 5.32
C LEU A 76 -7.01 4.77 5.00
N PHE A 77 -7.24 5.86 5.77
CA PHE A 77 -8.42 6.69 5.64
C PHE A 77 -8.06 8.17 5.61
N HIS A 78 -8.49 8.88 4.57
CA HIS A 78 -8.06 10.26 4.27
C HIS A 78 -9.03 11.34 4.76
N SER A 79 -9.82 11.15 5.80
CA SER A 79 -10.80 12.16 6.20
C SER A 79 -11.22 12.03 7.66
N HIS A 80 -11.97 13.03 8.13
CA HIS A 80 -12.80 12.85 9.30
C HIS A 80 -13.82 11.73 9.05
N TYR A 81 -14.31 11.13 10.14
CA TYR A 81 -15.34 10.11 10.12
C TYR A 81 -16.47 10.42 9.11
N ASN A 82 -16.79 9.44 8.24
CA ASN A 82 -17.89 9.51 7.28
C ASN A 82 -18.42 8.10 6.95
N GLU A 83 -19.41 8.00 6.05
CA GLU A 83 -20.05 6.73 5.67
C GLU A 83 -19.05 5.73 5.05
N GLU A 84 -18.05 6.18 4.29
CA GLU A 84 -17.04 5.29 3.68
C GLU A 84 -16.23 4.55 4.73
N TRP A 85 -16.00 5.14 5.91
CA TRP A 85 -15.40 4.47 7.05
C TRP A 85 -16.23 3.30 7.54
N GLN A 86 -17.57 3.45 7.56
CA GLN A 86 -18.48 2.36 7.95
C GLN A 86 -18.46 1.24 6.90
N VAL A 87 -18.46 1.60 5.60
CA VAL A 87 -18.38 0.62 4.51
C VAL A 87 -17.09 -0.19 4.62
N LEU A 88 -15.95 0.45 4.84
CA LEU A 88 -14.68 -0.27 5.09
C LEU A 88 -14.82 -1.22 6.27
N GLY A 89 -15.36 -0.77 7.41
CA GLY A 89 -15.57 -1.62 8.57
C GLY A 89 -16.45 -2.84 8.28
N GLN A 90 -17.51 -2.68 7.51
CA GLN A 90 -18.37 -3.80 7.07
C GLN A 90 -17.60 -4.79 6.18
N VAL A 91 -16.76 -4.29 5.28
CA VAL A 91 -15.91 -5.16 4.44
C VAL A 91 -14.97 -5.99 5.30
N LEU A 92 -14.28 -5.37 6.26
CA LEU A 92 -13.33 -6.09 7.13
C LEU A 92 -14.03 -7.14 8.00
N GLN A 93 -15.27 -6.90 8.42
CA GLN A 93 -16.07 -7.86 9.19
C GLN A 93 -16.38 -9.16 8.43
N ASN A 94 -16.38 -9.14 7.09
CA ASN A 94 -16.56 -10.35 6.28
C ASN A 94 -15.36 -11.31 6.33
N PHE A 95 -14.25 -10.90 6.95
CA PHE A 95 -13.04 -11.70 7.10
C PHE A 95 -12.73 -11.99 8.58
N PRO A 96 -13.55 -12.79 9.28
CA PRO A 96 -13.43 -12.98 10.72
C PRO A 96 -12.14 -13.67 11.18
N ASN A 97 -11.49 -14.41 10.29
CA ASN A 97 -10.24 -15.14 10.55
C ASN A 97 -8.98 -14.36 10.14
N THR A 98 -9.12 -13.10 9.69
CA THR A 98 -8.02 -12.24 9.30
C THR A 98 -7.83 -11.16 10.36
N GLN A 99 -6.61 -10.97 10.85
CA GLN A 99 -6.21 -9.84 11.68
C GLN A 99 -5.92 -8.64 10.80
N PHE A 100 -6.44 -7.47 11.19
CA PHE A 100 -6.18 -6.21 10.49
C PHE A 100 -5.33 -5.31 11.36
N GLU A 101 -4.22 -4.83 10.82
CA GLU A 101 -3.26 -4.00 11.51
C GLU A 101 -2.97 -2.73 10.69
N LEU A 102 -2.75 -1.62 11.36
CA LEU A 102 -2.42 -0.34 10.76
C LEU A 102 -1.12 0.19 11.37
N VAL A 103 -0.10 0.34 10.56
CA VAL A 103 1.02 1.24 10.91
C VAL A 103 0.53 2.65 10.58
N ARG A 104 0.36 3.48 11.62
CA ARG A 104 -0.30 4.77 11.49
C ARG A 104 0.41 5.70 10.51
N GLY A 105 -0.33 6.29 9.57
CA GLY A 105 0.11 7.34 8.67
C GLY A 105 -0.35 8.74 9.14
N ASN A 106 0.14 9.77 8.48
CA ASN A 106 -0.16 11.16 8.83
C ASN A 106 -1.61 11.56 8.54
N HIS A 107 -2.32 10.86 7.65
CA HIS A 107 -3.74 11.07 7.37
C HIS A 107 -4.67 10.21 8.26
N ASP A 108 -4.14 9.29 9.07
CA ASP A 108 -4.93 8.43 9.95
C ASP A 108 -5.27 9.15 11.26
N ILE A 109 -6.13 10.17 11.16
CA ILE A 109 -6.48 11.10 12.24
C ILE A 109 -7.66 10.66 13.10
N LEU A 110 -8.29 9.54 12.79
CA LEU A 110 -9.40 9.02 13.60
C LEU A 110 -8.92 8.60 14.99
N SER A 111 -9.83 8.60 15.97
CA SER A 111 -9.51 8.12 17.31
C SER A 111 -9.27 6.60 17.31
N LEU A 112 -8.43 6.10 18.23
CA LEU A 112 -8.15 4.67 18.39
C LEU A 112 -9.44 3.84 18.52
N ARG A 113 -10.47 4.35 19.21
CA ARG A 113 -11.78 3.70 19.32
C ARG A 113 -12.43 3.41 17.97
N GLN A 114 -12.19 4.24 16.95
CA GLN A 114 -12.75 4.01 15.60
C GLN A 114 -12.06 2.83 14.92
N TYR A 115 -10.75 2.69 15.08
CA TYR A 115 -9.99 1.55 14.55
C TYR A 115 -10.38 0.26 15.29
N GLU A 116 -10.42 0.28 16.61
CA GLU A 116 -10.85 -0.86 17.45
C GLU A 116 -12.25 -1.36 17.08
N LYS A 117 -13.20 -0.44 16.82
CA LYS A 117 -14.56 -0.77 16.39
C LYS A 117 -14.57 -1.63 15.11
N HIS A 118 -13.61 -1.43 14.23
CA HIS A 118 -13.43 -2.18 12.99
C HIS A 118 -12.37 -3.29 13.10
N ARG A 119 -11.95 -3.63 14.34
CA ARG A 119 -10.98 -4.70 14.62
C ARG A 119 -9.62 -4.43 13.97
N ILE A 120 -9.21 -3.17 13.88
CA ILE A 120 -7.91 -2.74 13.37
C ILE A 120 -7.02 -2.42 14.58
N GLU A 121 -5.92 -3.17 14.73
CA GLU A 121 -4.86 -2.88 15.68
C GLU A 121 -3.94 -1.78 15.12
N VAL A 122 -3.61 -0.75 15.92
CA VAL A 122 -2.82 0.39 15.49
C VAL A 122 -1.43 0.36 16.09
N HIS A 123 -0.40 0.47 15.24
CA HIS A 123 1.01 0.56 15.58
C HIS A 123 1.53 1.96 15.28
N GLU A 124 1.96 2.70 16.32
CA GLU A 124 2.43 4.10 16.17
C GLU A 124 3.86 4.20 15.61
N ASN A 125 4.73 3.23 15.88
CA ASN A 125 6.17 3.31 15.60
C ASN A 125 6.67 2.29 14.56
N GLY A 126 5.75 1.71 13.78
CA GLY A 126 6.09 0.65 12.83
C GLY A 126 5.87 -0.76 13.36
N LEU A 127 6.06 -1.75 12.51
CA LEU A 127 5.77 -3.15 12.78
C LEU A 127 6.85 -4.05 12.18
N LYS A 128 7.40 -4.97 12.97
CA LYS A 128 8.39 -5.94 12.48
C LYS A 128 7.71 -7.22 12.03
N ILE A 129 8.05 -7.70 10.82
CA ILE A 129 7.63 -8.99 10.28
C ILE A 129 8.86 -9.68 9.68
N GLY A 130 9.34 -10.74 10.32
CA GLY A 130 10.56 -11.39 9.90
C GLY A 130 11.76 -10.42 9.88
N ALA A 131 12.42 -10.32 8.73
CA ALA A 131 13.53 -9.39 8.49
C ALA A 131 13.06 -7.98 8.06
N LEU A 132 11.75 -7.77 7.88
CA LEU A 132 11.20 -6.48 7.44
C LEU A 132 10.78 -5.63 8.63
N PHE A 133 11.03 -4.32 8.54
CA PHE A 133 10.49 -3.30 9.41
C PHE A 133 9.55 -2.41 8.60
N LEU A 134 8.26 -2.50 8.89
CA LEU A 134 7.18 -1.83 8.19
C LEU A 134 6.90 -0.47 8.84
N THR A 135 6.98 0.60 8.06
CA THR A 135 6.68 1.97 8.51
C THR A 135 5.79 2.68 7.50
N HIS A 136 5.09 3.74 7.89
CA HIS A 136 4.40 4.57 6.90
C HIS A 136 5.41 5.39 6.09
N GLU A 137 6.23 6.18 6.77
CA GLU A 137 7.30 6.95 6.12
C GLU A 137 8.62 6.18 6.05
N PRO A 138 9.42 6.38 4.98
CA PRO A 138 10.74 5.80 4.88
C PRO A 138 11.60 6.13 6.09
N THR A 139 12.20 5.12 6.69
CA THR A 139 13.03 5.28 7.90
C THR A 139 14.41 4.67 7.65
N ALA A 140 15.45 5.42 8.01
CA ALA A 140 16.81 4.89 7.96
C ALA A 140 16.97 3.72 8.94
N MET A 141 17.55 2.63 8.46
CA MET A 141 17.84 1.45 9.28
C MET A 141 19.30 1.47 9.71
N GLU A 142 19.56 1.15 10.98
CA GLU A 142 20.91 0.86 11.43
C GLU A 142 21.32 -0.55 11.00
N GLU A 143 22.63 -0.79 10.94
CA GLU A 143 23.16 -2.09 10.56
C GLU A 143 22.61 -3.22 11.48
N GLY A 144 22.05 -4.26 10.85
CA GLY A 144 21.43 -5.38 11.57
C GLY A 144 19.98 -5.19 12.02
N GLN A 145 19.37 -4.04 11.82
CA GLN A 145 17.95 -3.80 12.18
C GLN A 145 16.94 -4.37 11.18
N GLY A 146 17.38 -4.84 10.03
CA GLY A 146 16.54 -5.42 8.98
C GLY A 146 16.39 -4.51 7.78
N TYR A 147 15.32 -4.72 7.01
CA TYR A 147 15.02 -4.00 5.77
C TYR A 147 13.75 -3.17 5.94
N ASN A 148 13.81 -1.86 5.71
CA ASN A 148 12.64 -1.00 5.82
C ASN A 148 11.72 -1.14 4.59
N LEU A 149 10.44 -1.33 4.82
CA LEU A 149 9.38 -1.21 3.81
C LEU A 149 8.42 -0.09 4.21
N ALA A 150 8.20 0.86 3.30
CA ALA A 150 7.35 2.02 3.56
C ALA A 150 6.37 2.32 2.42
N GLY A 151 5.32 3.08 2.75
CA GLY A 151 4.39 3.73 1.82
C GLY A 151 4.72 5.19 1.60
N HIS A 152 3.71 6.07 1.76
CA HIS A 152 3.76 7.54 1.80
C HIS A 152 4.22 8.24 0.51
N LEU A 153 5.34 7.85 -0.07
CA LEU A 153 5.94 8.55 -1.22
C LEU A 153 5.26 8.26 -2.55
N HIS A 154 4.42 7.24 -2.65
CA HIS A 154 3.74 6.83 -3.88
C HIS A 154 4.68 6.75 -5.09
N PRO A 155 5.70 5.88 -5.08
CA PRO A 155 6.75 5.87 -6.08
C PRO A 155 6.20 5.61 -7.48
N GLY A 156 6.67 6.44 -8.43
CA GLY A 156 6.40 6.30 -9.85
C GLY A 156 7.68 6.41 -10.67
N VAL A 157 7.77 5.65 -11.75
CA VAL A 157 8.89 5.70 -12.68
C VAL A 157 8.42 6.07 -14.08
N ARG A 158 9.18 6.92 -14.74
CA ARG A 158 8.92 7.32 -16.12
C ARG A 158 9.69 6.42 -17.07
N LEU A 159 8.95 5.74 -17.94
CA LEU A 159 9.51 4.91 -19.00
C LEU A 159 9.40 5.61 -20.35
N TYR A 160 10.43 5.51 -21.15
CA TYR A 160 10.50 6.12 -22.47
C TYR A 160 10.31 5.04 -23.54
N GLY A 161 9.36 5.26 -24.44
CA GLY A 161 9.09 4.44 -25.60
C GLY A 161 9.69 5.00 -26.88
N LYS A 162 9.41 4.36 -28.01
CA LYS A 162 9.78 4.86 -29.33
C LYS A 162 9.00 6.14 -29.64
N GLY A 163 9.60 7.06 -30.44
CA GLY A 163 8.92 8.27 -30.89
C GLY A 163 8.70 9.34 -29.81
N ARG A 164 9.60 9.49 -28.82
CA ARG A 164 9.53 10.48 -27.71
C ARG A 164 8.32 10.29 -26.77
N GLN A 165 7.67 9.15 -26.81
CA GLN A 165 6.60 8.82 -25.87
C GLN A 165 7.20 8.57 -24.48
N ALA A 166 6.56 9.11 -23.44
CA ALA A 166 6.93 8.84 -22.07
C ALA A 166 5.67 8.58 -21.26
N LEU A 167 5.65 7.49 -20.51
CA LEU A 167 4.56 7.12 -19.60
C LEU A 167 5.12 6.97 -18.19
N THR A 168 4.36 7.41 -17.21
CA THR A 168 4.68 7.23 -15.79
C THR A 168 3.81 6.13 -15.22
N PHE A 169 4.45 5.17 -14.55
CA PHE A 169 3.78 4.04 -13.94
C PHE A 169 4.02 4.03 -12.43
N PRO A 170 3.05 3.67 -11.59
CA PRO A 170 3.31 3.34 -10.21
C PRO A 170 4.24 2.12 -10.16
N CYS A 171 5.11 2.06 -9.16
CA CYS A 171 6.08 0.98 -9.06
C CYS A 171 6.39 0.60 -7.61
N PHE A 172 6.75 -0.65 -7.41
CA PHE A 172 7.53 -1.07 -6.25
C PHE A 172 8.97 -0.70 -6.50
N TYR A 173 9.59 -0.05 -5.55
CA TYR A 173 10.99 0.36 -5.60
C TYR A 173 11.76 -0.24 -4.44
N PHE A 174 12.91 -0.87 -4.72
CA PHE A 174 13.72 -1.52 -3.71
C PHE A 174 15.19 -1.12 -3.90
N ALA A 175 15.69 -0.33 -2.96
CA ALA A 175 17.11 -0.01 -2.78
C ALA A 175 17.77 -1.01 -1.82
N ASP A 176 18.99 -0.74 -1.40
CA ASP A 176 19.81 -1.65 -0.58
C ASP A 176 19.15 -1.98 0.77
N GLN A 177 18.70 -0.99 1.53
CA GLN A 177 18.09 -1.17 2.86
C GLN A 177 16.66 -0.66 2.96
N GLN A 178 16.07 -0.21 1.85
CA GLN A 178 14.76 0.42 1.84
C GLN A 178 13.93 0.04 0.63
N GLY A 179 12.68 -0.27 0.85
CA GLY A 179 11.67 -0.47 -0.18
C GLY A 179 10.49 0.48 -0.03
N LEU A 180 9.93 0.88 -1.17
CA LEU A 180 8.75 1.72 -1.25
C LEU A 180 7.64 0.99 -2.00
N LEU A 181 6.44 0.99 -1.42
CA LEU A 181 5.26 0.45 -2.04
C LEU A 181 4.55 1.52 -2.87
N PRO A 182 3.99 1.17 -4.03
CA PRO A 182 3.07 2.05 -4.73
C PRO A 182 1.78 2.21 -3.92
N ALA A 183 1.19 3.41 -3.94
CA ALA A 183 -0.10 3.62 -3.28
C ALA A 183 -1.17 2.68 -3.83
N PHE A 184 -1.84 1.97 -2.94
CA PHE A 184 -2.95 1.07 -3.29
C PHE A 184 -4.12 1.84 -3.90
N GLY A 185 -4.44 2.99 -3.32
CA GLY A 185 -5.52 3.87 -3.76
C GLY A 185 -5.37 4.34 -5.21
N SER A 186 -6.48 4.50 -5.90
CA SER A 186 -6.50 4.87 -7.33
C SER A 186 -6.30 6.36 -7.57
N PHE A 187 -6.55 7.23 -6.58
CA PHE A 187 -6.51 8.70 -6.70
C PHE A 187 -5.37 9.29 -5.86
N THR A 188 -4.18 8.78 -6.07
CA THR A 188 -2.95 9.29 -5.46
C THR A 188 -2.04 9.85 -6.52
N GLY A 189 -1.36 10.96 -6.22
CA GLY A 189 -0.26 11.44 -7.06
C GLY A 189 0.88 10.42 -7.12
N LEU A 190 1.84 10.61 -8.05
CA LEU A 190 3.05 9.80 -8.12
C LEU A 190 4.25 10.71 -7.89
N ALA A 191 5.14 10.33 -6.97
CA ALA A 191 6.47 10.90 -6.84
C ALA A 191 7.43 10.19 -7.78
N LEU A 192 8.01 10.92 -8.74
CA LEU A 192 8.97 10.34 -9.66
C LEU A 192 10.27 9.98 -8.92
N ILE A 193 10.67 8.73 -9.02
CA ILE A 193 11.94 8.23 -8.50
C ILE A 193 13.00 8.20 -9.61
N ASN A 194 14.26 8.34 -9.20
CA ASN A 194 15.44 8.20 -10.06
C ASN A 194 16.28 7.00 -9.58
N PRO A 195 15.97 5.77 -10.04
CA PRO A 195 16.63 4.57 -9.55
C PRO A 195 18.12 4.54 -9.93
N LYS A 196 18.95 4.03 -9.01
CA LYS A 196 20.34 3.65 -9.30
C LYS A 196 20.36 2.32 -10.05
N LYS A 197 21.47 1.98 -10.69
CA LYS A 197 21.64 0.68 -11.38
C LYS A 197 21.53 -0.53 -10.45
N SER A 198 21.83 -0.36 -9.18
CA SER A 198 21.72 -1.39 -8.15
C SER A 198 20.29 -1.62 -7.65
N ASP A 199 19.40 -0.65 -7.87
CA ASP A 199 18.04 -0.70 -7.33
C ASP A 199 17.17 -1.59 -8.21
N ARG A 200 16.16 -2.20 -7.61
CA ARG A 200 15.16 -3.01 -8.34
C ARG A 200 13.85 -2.26 -8.42
N VAL A 201 13.33 -2.11 -9.63
CA VAL A 201 12.09 -1.41 -9.91
C VAL A 201 11.12 -2.34 -10.63
N TYR A 202 9.91 -2.45 -10.08
CA TYR A 202 8.84 -3.25 -10.66
C TYR A 202 7.63 -2.36 -10.91
N VAL A 203 7.35 -2.08 -12.18
CA VAL A 203 6.21 -1.25 -12.59
C VAL A 203 4.92 -2.05 -12.54
N VAL A 204 3.83 -1.36 -12.17
CA VAL A 204 2.48 -1.88 -12.28
C VAL A 204 1.83 -1.28 -13.53
N ALA A 205 1.53 -2.12 -14.51
CA ALA A 205 0.92 -1.71 -15.78
C ALA A 205 -0.31 -2.59 -16.07
N GLY A 206 -1.50 -2.03 -15.90
CA GLY A 206 -2.75 -2.78 -15.96
C GLY A 206 -2.79 -3.87 -14.87
N ASP A 207 -2.96 -5.11 -15.28
CA ASP A 207 -3.02 -6.31 -14.43
C ASP A 207 -1.67 -7.05 -14.31
N GLN A 208 -0.57 -6.38 -14.64
CA GLN A 208 0.76 -6.97 -14.66
C GLN A 208 1.75 -6.19 -13.81
N VAL A 209 2.71 -6.93 -13.24
CA VAL A 209 3.91 -6.38 -12.61
C VAL A 209 5.11 -6.82 -13.42
N LYS A 210 5.95 -5.86 -13.82
CA LYS A 210 7.16 -6.12 -14.65
C LYS A 210 8.37 -5.43 -14.07
N GLN A 211 9.48 -6.15 -13.96
CA GLN A 211 10.76 -5.57 -13.60
C GLN A 211 11.30 -4.74 -14.77
N VAL A 212 11.80 -3.55 -14.49
CA VAL A 212 12.35 -2.60 -15.49
C VAL A 212 13.76 -2.12 -15.18
N ASN A 213 14.30 -2.47 -14.01
CA ASN A 213 15.66 -2.19 -13.59
C ASN A 213 16.18 -3.33 -12.70
#